data_fa543111cb99139886cdda5bfb199d09
#
_entry.id   fa543111cb99139886cdda5bfb199d09
#
_cell.length_a   1.000
_cell.length_b   1.000
_cell.length_c   1.000
_cell.angle_alpha   90.00
_cell.angle_beta   90.00
_cell.angle_gamma   90.00
#
_symmetry.space_group_name_H-M   'P 1'
#
loop_
_entity.id
_entity.type
_entity.pdbx_description
1 polymer ?
#
loop_
_entity_poly.entity_id
_entity_poly.type
_entity_poly.pdbx_seq_one_letter_code
_entity_poly.pdbx_strand_id
1 'polypeptide(L)'
;LRLGLRRGDRVASLTGNRPEHVELFFACAKAALVLAPLSWRLAPAELAYQLAHAEPAILFVEPDQDSLADAALKLAASRPRRLALARAELDALAQPDATTSHDVAADDDDLLLLYTSGTTGRPKGARLTHRNCFWTNLSFDRTADLSATDVVLQVLPQFHVGGWNVQPLLAWWKGATVVLESRFDPARALELIERRRITTMMGVPATYLFMAGEPRFADADLSSLRRAIVGGAPMPEPLLRTWRDRGVEIVQGYGLTEASPNVLCLPPEDAMRRLGWAGKPYPHVDVALADPASGTLIDGRGSGELLVRGPNVFAGYRHDREGTRASVRDGWLHTGDIAERDAEGFYRIRDRLKDMYISGGENVYPAEVEATLHEHPAVADAAVIGVPDERWGEVGVAIVVVDPGATVDEQVLLAHCRRRLAAFKTPHGVRFTKELPRSASGKLLKQELRERFSLGRTR
;
A
#
# COMPACT_ATOMS: atom_id res chain seq x y z
N LEU A 1 -21.26 -22.38 8.81
CA LEU A 1 -22.43 -22.86 9.60
C LEU A 1 -22.04 -23.90 10.65
N ARG A 2 -21.27 -24.97 10.32
CA ARG A 2 -20.82 -26.01 11.29
C ARG A 2 -19.98 -25.46 12.45
N LEU A 3 -19.25 -24.39 12.21
CA LEU A 3 -18.38 -23.78 13.22
C LEU A 3 -19.14 -22.89 14.21
N GLY A 4 -20.47 -22.76 14.07
CA GLY A 4 -21.33 -21.97 14.94
C GLY A 4 -21.17 -20.46 14.76
N LEU A 5 -20.54 -20.02 13.67
CA LEU A 5 -20.34 -18.60 13.37
C LEU A 5 -21.64 -17.92 12.97
N ARG A 6 -21.76 -16.64 13.33
CA ARG A 6 -22.91 -15.78 13.04
C ARG A 6 -22.49 -14.63 12.14
N ARG A 7 -23.43 -14.04 11.42
CA ARG A 7 -23.21 -12.81 10.64
C ARG A 7 -22.44 -11.76 11.43
N GLY A 8 -21.39 -11.21 10.85
CA GLY A 8 -20.51 -10.23 11.47
C GLY A 8 -19.43 -10.80 12.39
N ASP A 9 -19.38 -12.12 12.61
CA ASP A 9 -18.25 -12.72 13.32
C ASP A 9 -16.97 -12.58 12.50
N ARG A 10 -15.86 -12.36 13.21
CA ARG A 10 -14.54 -12.21 12.57
C ARG A 10 -13.82 -13.53 12.51
N VAL A 11 -13.26 -13.78 11.34
CA VAL A 11 -12.37 -14.91 11.07
C VAL A 11 -11.00 -14.32 10.76
N ALA A 12 -10.02 -14.58 11.60
CA ALA A 12 -8.65 -14.16 11.33
C ALA A 12 -7.89 -15.23 10.54
N SER A 13 -6.91 -14.79 9.76
CA SER A 13 -5.97 -15.67 9.05
C SER A 13 -4.54 -15.20 9.25
N LEU A 14 -3.60 -16.13 9.41
CA LEU A 14 -2.16 -15.88 9.49
C LEU A 14 -1.47 -16.79 8.47
N THR A 15 -1.20 -16.23 7.28
CA THR A 15 -0.76 -17.01 6.11
C THR A 15 -0.11 -16.12 5.06
N GLY A 16 0.71 -16.72 4.19
CA GLY A 16 1.09 -16.15 2.90
C GLY A 16 -0.05 -16.19 1.89
N ASN A 17 0.22 -15.76 0.65
CA ASN A 17 -0.76 -15.86 -0.43
C ASN A 17 -0.92 -17.33 -0.84
N ARG A 18 -2.14 -17.85 -0.84
CA ARG A 18 -2.42 -19.23 -1.21
C ARG A 18 -3.89 -19.46 -1.59
N PRO A 19 -4.20 -20.51 -2.38
CA PRO A 19 -5.58 -20.80 -2.79
C PRO A 19 -6.55 -20.96 -1.62
N GLU A 20 -6.13 -21.62 -0.54
CA GLU A 20 -6.95 -21.84 0.65
C GLU A 20 -7.35 -20.52 1.33
N HIS A 21 -6.51 -19.49 1.25
CA HIS A 21 -6.84 -18.15 1.76
C HIS A 21 -7.90 -17.46 0.90
N VAL A 22 -7.84 -17.66 -0.42
CA VAL A 22 -8.87 -17.18 -1.35
C VAL A 22 -10.21 -17.87 -1.11
N GLU A 23 -10.20 -19.19 -0.90
CA GLU A 23 -11.41 -19.94 -0.56
C GLU A 23 -12.01 -19.46 0.78
N LEU A 24 -11.17 -19.22 1.79
CA LEU A 24 -11.58 -18.66 3.07
C LEU A 24 -12.23 -17.28 2.90
N PHE A 25 -11.66 -16.41 2.06
CA PHE A 25 -12.24 -15.11 1.73
C PHE A 25 -13.66 -15.25 1.18
N PHE A 26 -13.84 -16.09 0.14
CA PHE A 26 -15.15 -16.28 -0.46
C PHE A 26 -16.15 -16.99 0.48
N ALA A 27 -15.67 -17.87 1.34
CA ALA A 27 -16.50 -18.48 2.39
C ALA A 27 -16.99 -17.42 3.39
N CYS A 28 -16.12 -16.51 3.83
CA CYS A 28 -16.51 -15.37 4.68
C CYS A 28 -17.50 -14.45 3.95
N ALA A 29 -17.23 -14.10 2.70
CA ALA A 29 -18.11 -13.25 1.90
C ALA A 29 -19.53 -13.83 1.78
N LYS A 30 -19.65 -15.12 1.45
CA LYS A 30 -20.96 -15.79 1.31
C LYS A 30 -21.71 -15.94 2.64
N ALA A 31 -21.00 -16.06 3.75
CA ALA A 31 -21.59 -16.28 5.05
C ALA A 31 -21.77 -14.99 5.88
N ALA A 32 -21.57 -13.82 5.27
CA ALA A 32 -21.57 -12.52 5.94
C ALA A 32 -20.64 -12.47 7.17
N LEU A 33 -19.47 -13.09 7.06
CA LEU A 33 -18.39 -13.06 8.05
C LEU A 33 -17.34 -12.04 7.63
N VAL A 34 -16.57 -11.54 8.60
CA VAL A 34 -15.51 -10.57 8.37
C VAL A 34 -14.16 -11.26 8.34
N LEU A 35 -13.45 -11.25 7.23
CA LEU A 35 -12.08 -11.74 7.18
C LEU A 35 -11.11 -10.68 7.71
N ALA A 36 -10.30 -11.05 8.71
CA ALA A 36 -9.21 -10.24 9.26
C ALA A 36 -7.85 -10.90 8.94
N PRO A 37 -7.27 -10.63 7.76
CA PRO A 37 -5.97 -11.20 7.39
C PRO A 37 -4.86 -10.49 8.15
N LEU A 38 -4.06 -11.26 8.90
CA LEU A 38 -2.97 -10.77 9.74
C LEU A 38 -1.62 -10.96 9.04
N SER A 39 -0.72 -10.00 9.23
CA SER A 39 0.61 -10.07 8.64
C SER A 39 1.52 -11.02 9.41
N TRP A 40 2.02 -12.05 8.73
CA TRP A 40 3.02 -12.98 9.26
C TRP A 40 4.42 -12.36 9.43
N ARG A 41 4.59 -11.09 9.01
CA ARG A 41 5.84 -10.33 9.17
C ARG A 41 5.94 -9.59 10.50
N LEU A 42 4.86 -9.59 11.28
CA LEU A 42 4.78 -8.87 12.55
C LEU A 42 5.41 -9.67 13.68
N ALA A 43 5.89 -8.97 14.71
CA ALA A 43 6.32 -9.59 15.94
C ALA A 43 5.12 -10.17 16.74
N PRO A 44 5.33 -11.19 17.60
CA PRO A 44 4.26 -11.79 18.38
C PRO A 44 3.42 -10.81 19.20
N ALA A 45 4.03 -9.76 19.76
CA ALA A 45 3.33 -8.73 20.54
C ALA A 45 2.39 -7.88 19.68
N GLU A 46 2.79 -7.55 18.46
CA GLU A 46 1.97 -6.80 17.49
C GLU A 46 0.77 -7.64 17.02
N LEU A 47 1.01 -8.92 16.73
CA LEU A 47 -0.07 -9.87 16.40
C LEU A 47 -1.03 -10.06 17.57
N ALA A 48 -0.52 -10.16 18.80
CA ALA A 48 -1.33 -10.26 20.00
C ALA A 48 -2.26 -9.06 20.16
N TYR A 49 -1.77 -7.85 19.88
CA TYR A 49 -2.59 -6.64 19.84
C TYR A 49 -3.69 -6.74 18.77
N GLN A 50 -3.34 -7.11 17.54
CA GLN A 50 -4.32 -7.23 16.46
C GLN A 50 -5.37 -8.31 16.74
N LEU A 51 -4.99 -9.44 17.29
CA LEU A 51 -5.91 -10.51 17.72
C LEU A 51 -6.86 -10.00 18.82
N ALA A 52 -6.34 -9.31 19.83
CA ALA A 52 -7.15 -8.74 20.88
C ALA A 52 -8.14 -7.68 20.36
N HIS A 53 -7.71 -6.86 19.40
CA HIS A 53 -8.52 -5.80 18.80
C HIS A 53 -9.56 -6.34 17.80
N ALA A 54 -9.19 -7.33 16.96
CA ALA A 54 -10.10 -7.96 16.00
C ALA A 54 -11.15 -8.85 16.71
N GLU A 55 -10.81 -9.45 17.85
CA GLU A 55 -11.66 -10.42 18.58
C GLU A 55 -12.21 -11.50 17.64
N PRO A 56 -11.36 -12.25 16.94
CA PRO A 56 -11.84 -13.25 16.00
C PRO A 56 -12.41 -14.47 16.75
N ALA A 57 -13.50 -15.04 16.24
CA ALA A 57 -14.02 -16.29 16.73
C ALA A 57 -13.10 -17.47 16.36
N ILE A 58 -12.51 -17.40 15.17
CA ILE A 58 -11.59 -18.40 14.63
C ILE A 58 -10.33 -17.73 14.09
N LEU A 59 -9.18 -18.39 14.31
CA LEU A 59 -7.90 -18.06 13.68
C LEU A 59 -7.46 -19.24 12.82
N PHE A 60 -7.44 -19.06 11.51
CA PHE A 60 -6.82 -19.98 10.56
C PHE A 60 -5.32 -19.67 10.43
N VAL A 61 -4.50 -20.70 10.60
CA VAL A 61 -3.03 -20.57 10.59
C VAL A 61 -2.45 -21.50 9.53
N GLU A 62 -1.62 -20.97 8.64
CA GLU A 62 -0.78 -21.79 7.78
C GLU A 62 0.25 -22.54 8.66
N PRO A 63 0.52 -23.85 8.42
CA PRO A 63 1.43 -24.63 9.27
C PRO A 63 2.80 -24.00 9.51
N ASP A 64 3.37 -23.34 8.50
CA ASP A 64 4.64 -22.63 8.61
C ASP A 64 4.62 -21.44 9.60
N GLN A 65 3.42 -20.97 9.96
CA GLN A 65 3.22 -19.85 10.90
C GLN A 65 2.81 -20.31 12.31
N ASP A 66 2.80 -21.61 12.57
CA ASP A 66 2.35 -22.18 13.85
C ASP A 66 3.09 -21.60 15.04
N SER A 67 4.42 -21.53 14.98
CA SER A 67 5.25 -21.01 16.06
C SER A 67 4.97 -19.54 16.36
N LEU A 68 4.75 -18.74 15.32
CA LEU A 68 4.41 -17.32 15.44
C LEU A 68 3.01 -17.13 16.04
N ALA A 69 2.04 -17.95 15.59
CA ALA A 69 0.68 -17.96 16.14
C ALA A 69 0.68 -18.32 17.62
N ASP A 70 1.43 -19.36 18.02
CA ASP A 70 1.53 -19.78 19.43
C ASP A 70 2.14 -18.69 20.31
N ALA A 71 3.20 -18.05 19.84
CA ALA A 71 3.83 -16.95 20.54
C ALA A 71 2.87 -15.75 20.70
N ALA A 72 2.14 -15.39 19.65
CA ALA A 72 1.16 -14.32 19.70
C ALA A 72 -0.03 -14.65 20.62
N LEU A 73 -0.57 -15.87 20.55
CA LEU A 73 -1.70 -16.30 21.38
C LEU A 73 -1.36 -16.39 22.88
N LYS A 74 -0.10 -16.65 23.25
CA LYS A 74 0.34 -16.56 24.64
C LYS A 74 0.22 -15.16 25.21
N LEU A 75 0.44 -14.15 24.38
CA LEU A 75 0.41 -12.72 24.76
C LEU A 75 -0.98 -12.09 24.60
N ALA A 76 -1.81 -12.61 23.67
CA ALA A 76 -3.11 -12.04 23.38
C ALA A 76 -4.11 -12.26 24.51
N ALA A 77 -4.98 -11.29 24.75
CA ALA A 77 -6.12 -11.43 25.65
C ALA A 77 -7.24 -12.28 25.04
N SER A 78 -7.37 -12.30 23.72
CA SER A 78 -8.36 -13.11 23.00
C SER A 78 -7.91 -14.58 22.87
N ARG A 79 -8.89 -15.48 22.82
CA ARG A 79 -8.66 -16.94 22.69
C ARG A 79 -9.52 -17.50 21.54
N PRO A 80 -9.21 -17.15 20.28
CA PRO A 80 -9.94 -17.71 19.14
C PRO A 80 -9.74 -19.22 19.06
N ARG A 81 -10.74 -19.92 18.52
CA ARG A 81 -10.54 -21.31 18.11
C ARG A 81 -9.52 -21.34 16.97
N ARG A 82 -8.41 -22.08 17.16
CA ARG A 82 -7.39 -22.23 16.12
C ARG A 82 -7.70 -23.41 15.21
N LEU A 83 -7.55 -23.22 13.91
CA LEU A 83 -7.65 -24.22 12.86
C LEU A 83 -6.47 -24.10 11.90
N ALA A 84 -6.04 -25.20 11.30
CA ALA A 84 -5.01 -25.14 10.26
C ALA A 84 -5.60 -24.60 8.95
N LEU A 85 -4.89 -23.70 8.29
CA LEU A 85 -5.21 -23.29 6.93
C LEU A 85 -4.49 -24.24 5.96
N ALA A 86 -5.02 -25.42 5.82
CA ALA A 86 -4.50 -26.47 4.99
C ALA A 86 -5.63 -27.17 4.23
N ARG A 87 -5.34 -27.71 3.05
CA ARG A 87 -6.34 -28.35 2.17
C ARG A 87 -7.17 -29.39 2.93
N ALA A 88 -6.51 -30.31 3.64
CA ALA A 88 -7.20 -31.38 4.37
C ALA A 88 -8.20 -30.86 5.42
N GLU A 89 -7.87 -29.77 6.12
CA GLU A 89 -8.77 -29.16 7.11
C GLU A 89 -9.97 -28.51 6.41
N LEU A 90 -9.74 -27.77 5.32
CA LEU A 90 -10.81 -27.14 4.56
C LEU A 90 -11.76 -28.18 3.93
N ASP A 91 -11.21 -29.27 3.38
CA ASP A 91 -12.00 -30.37 2.82
C ASP A 91 -12.84 -31.07 3.91
N ALA A 92 -12.31 -31.23 5.12
CA ALA A 92 -13.04 -31.77 6.26
C ALA A 92 -14.18 -30.82 6.74
N LEU A 93 -14.03 -29.51 6.54
CA LEU A 93 -15.06 -28.52 6.83
C LEU A 93 -16.09 -28.38 5.71
N ALA A 94 -15.73 -28.71 4.47
CA ALA A 94 -16.61 -28.65 3.32
C ALA A 94 -17.74 -29.68 3.40
N GLN A 95 -18.92 -29.31 2.93
CA GLN A 95 -20.06 -30.23 2.77
C GLN A 95 -20.55 -30.19 1.33
N PRO A 96 -20.62 -31.34 0.64
CA PRO A 96 -21.15 -31.43 -0.72
C PRO A 96 -22.58 -30.90 -0.87
N ASP A 97 -23.41 -31.07 0.18
CA ASP A 97 -24.85 -30.80 0.15
C ASP A 97 -25.27 -29.54 0.93
N ALA A 98 -24.31 -28.69 1.34
CA ALA A 98 -24.67 -27.45 2.02
C ALA A 98 -25.36 -26.50 1.05
N THR A 99 -26.68 -26.41 1.11
CA THR A 99 -27.44 -25.31 0.52
C THR A 99 -26.98 -24.00 1.17
N THR A 100 -26.10 -23.28 0.52
CA THR A 100 -25.75 -21.93 0.95
C THR A 100 -26.94 -21.03 0.61
N SER A 101 -27.58 -20.46 1.63
CA SER A 101 -28.47 -19.33 1.43
C SER A 101 -27.65 -18.20 0.81
N HIS A 102 -27.94 -17.82 -0.42
CA HIS A 102 -27.23 -16.76 -1.12
C HIS A 102 -27.58 -15.34 -0.62
N ASP A 103 -28.55 -15.23 0.29
CA ASP A 103 -29.13 -13.97 0.77
C ASP A 103 -28.65 -13.54 2.16
N VAL A 104 -27.48 -14.01 2.60
CA VAL A 104 -27.03 -13.74 3.98
C VAL A 104 -26.29 -12.40 4.08
N ALA A 105 -25.47 -12.06 3.11
CA ALA A 105 -24.66 -10.84 3.14
C ALA A 105 -25.40 -9.65 2.51
N ALA A 106 -25.34 -8.49 3.17
CA ALA A 106 -25.80 -7.22 2.65
C ALA A 106 -24.62 -6.35 2.20
N ASP A 107 -24.90 -5.39 1.33
CA ASP A 107 -23.89 -4.47 0.78
C ASP A 107 -23.06 -3.76 1.86
N ASP A 108 -23.70 -3.38 2.96
CA ASP A 108 -23.07 -2.63 4.05
C ASP A 108 -22.48 -3.52 5.16
N ASP A 109 -22.52 -4.86 4.99
CA ASP A 109 -21.81 -5.76 5.89
C ASP A 109 -20.30 -5.60 5.70
N ASP A 110 -19.56 -5.66 6.81
CA ASP A 110 -18.11 -5.71 6.76
C ASP A 110 -17.65 -7.02 6.11
N LEU A 111 -16.71 -6.93 5.17
CA LEU A 111 -16.10 -8.07 4.49
C LEU A 111 -14.65 -8.25 4.90
N LEU A 112 -13.89 -7.15 4.97
CA LEU A 112 -12.49 -7.16 5.34
C LEU A 112 -12.23 -6.23 6.52
N LEU A 113 -11.42 -6.70 7.46
CA LEU A 113 -10.84 -5.89 8.53
C LEU A 113 -9.33 -5.83 8.32
N LEU A 114 -8.84 -4.73 7.77
CA LEU A 114 -7.44 -4.56 7.40
C LEU A 114 -6.72 -3.59 8.33
N TYR A 115 -5.54 -4.00 8.82
CA TYR A 115 -4.76 -3.17 9.72
C TYR A 115 -3.84 -2.21 8.97
N THR A 116 -3.95 -0.93 9.31
CA THR A 116 -3.08 0.14 8.81
C THR A 116 -2.20 0.67 9.93
N SER A 117 -1.00 1.17 9.59
CA SER A 117 -0.14 1.86 10.55
C SER A 117 -0.80 3.17 10.97
N GLY A 118 -1.36 3.23 12.17
CA GLY A 118 -1.95 4.44 12.71
C GLY A 118 -0.93 5.55 12.92
N THR A 119 -1.36 6.80 12.79
CA THR A 119 -0.53 8.00 13.09
C THR A 119 -0.12 8.09 14.57
N THR A 120 -0.81 7.37 15.45
CA THR A 120 -0.60 7.35 16.90
C THR A 120 0.31 6.20 17.37
N GLY A 121 0.94 5.47 16.44
CA GLY A 121 1.84 4.36 16.74
C GLY A 121 1.15 3.00 16.95
N ARG A 122 -0.18 2.94 17.14
CA ARG A 122 -0.92 1.68 17.21
C ARG A 122 -1.68 1.42 15.90
N PRO A 123 -1.64 0.19 15.36
CA PRO A 123 -2.40 -0.16 14.16
C PRO A 123 -3.90 0.05 14.35
N LYS A 124 -4.56 0.60 13.31
CA LYS A 124 -6.02 0.76 13.25
C LYS A 124 -6.62 -0.27 12.32
N GLY A 125 -7.73 -0.87 12.70
CA GLY A 125 -8.47 -1.82 11.88
C GLY A 125 -9.49 -1.10 10.99
N ALA A 126 -9.18 -0.92 9.70
CA ALA A 126 -10.08 -0.35 8.71
C ALA A 126 -11.13 -1.39 8.28
N ARG A 127 -12.40 -1.01 8.33
CA ARG A 127 -13.54 -1.86 7.96
C ARG A 127 -13.93 -1.59 6.53
N LEU A 128 -13.77 -2.59 5.65
CA LEU A 128 -14.21 -2.52 4.26
C LEU A 128 -15.45 -3.41 4.10
N THR A 129 -16.51 -2.84 3.54
CA THR A 129 -17.78 -3.53 3.30
C THR A 129 -17.79 -4.24 1.95
N HIS A 130 -18.80 -5.09 1.71
CA HIS A 130 -19.09 -5.64 0.38
C HIS A 130 -19.26 -4.53 -0.65
N ARG A 131 -20.00 -3.47 -0.32
CA ARG A 131 -20.19 -2.27 -1.17
C ARG A 131 -18.85 -1.65 -1.55
N ASN A 132 -17.95 -1.44 -0.58
CA ASN A 132 -16.65 -0.85 -0.86
C ASN A 132 -15.84 -1.70 -1.85
N CYS A 133 -15.78 -3.02 -1.62
CA CYS A 133 -15.07 -3.95 -2.50
C CYS A 133 -15.70 -4.03 -3.90
N PHE A 134 -17.03 -4.02 -4.00
CA PHE A 134 -17.73 -4.01 -5.28
C PHE A 134 -17.39 -2.75 -6.10
N TRP A 135 -17.59 -1.57 -5.51
CA TRP A 135 -17.40 -0.31 -6.23
C TRP A 135 -15.95 -0.03 -6.62
N THR A 136 -14.98 -0.37 -5.77
CA THR A 136 -13.57 -0.21 -6.12
C THR A 136 -13.17 -1.13 -7.28
N ASN A 137 -13.69 -2.36 -7.32
CA ASN A 137 -13.42 -3.28 -8.42
C ASN A 137 -14.14 -2.86 -9.71
N LEU A 138 -15.38 -2.35 -9.63
CA LEU A 138 -16.08 -1.80 -10.78
C LEU A 138 -15.36 -0.58 -11.36
N SER A 139 -14.87 0.32 -10.49
CA SER A 139 -14.08 1.48 -10.90
C SER A 139 -12.78 1.07 -11.60
N PHE A 140 -12.12 0.03 -11.06
CA PHE A 140 -10.91 -0.52 -11.66
C PHE A 140 -11.19 -1.20 -13.00
N ASP A 141 -12.31 -1.93 -13.14
CA ASP A 141 -12.74 -2.56 -14.41
C ASP A 141 -12.86 -1.55 -15.56
N ARG A 142 -13.33 -0.32 -15.25
CA ARG A 142 -13.47 0.75 -16.24
C ARG A 142 -12.16 1.35 -16.74
N THR A 143 -11.04 1.04 -16.09
CA THR A 143 -9.73 1.62 -16.38
C THR A 143 -8.66 0.57 -16.69
N ALA A 144 -8.84 -0.67 -16.23
CA ALA A 144 -7.78 -1.68 -16.26
C ALA A 144 -7.75 -2.52 -17.54
N ASP A 145 -8.82 -2.51 -18.36
CA ASP A 145 -8.95 -3.37 -19.56
C ASP A 145 -8.57 -4.85 -19.27
N LEU A 146 -9.07 -5.38 -18.15
CA LEU A 146 -8.82 -6.74 -17.72
C LEU A 146 -9.93 -7.66 -18.24
N SER A 147 -9.56 -8.80 -18.81
CA SER A 147 -10.45 -9.76 -19.45
C SER A 147 -10.25 -11.19 -18.92
N ALA A 148 -11.13 -12.11 -19.31
CA ALA A 148 -11.02 -13.53 -18.96
C ALA A 148 -9.77 -14.22 -19.50
N THR A 149 -9.12 -13.66 -20.53
CA THR A 149 -7.91 -14.22 -21.13
C THR A 149 -6.63 -13.78 -20.44
N ASP A 150 -6.73 -12.87 -19.46
CA ASP A 150 -5.57 -12.38 -18.74
C ASP A 150 -5.02 -13.38 -17.74
N VAL A 151 -3.70 -13.29 -17.54
CA VAL A 151 -2.97 -13.99 -16.50
C VAL A 151 -2.33 -12.97 -15.58
N VAL A 152 -2.86 -12.88 -14.37
CA VAL A 152 -2.43 -11.92 -13.34
C VAL A 152 -1.37 -12.56 -12.46
N LEU A 153 -0.21 -11.93 -12.30
CA LEU A 153 0.76 -12.33 -11.27
C LEU A 153 0.47 -11.58 -9.97
N GLN A 154 0.06 -12.33 -8.95
CA GLN A 154 -0.27 -11.80 -7.63
C GLN A 154 0.89 -12.01 -6.66
N VAL A 155 1.66 -10.95 -6.42
CA VAL A 155 2.79 -10.92 -5.46
C VAL A 155 2.53 -10.03 -4.24
N LEU A 156 1.49 -9.17 -4.29
CA LEU A 156 1.15 -8.34 -3.16
C LEU A 156 0.56 -9.18 -2.02
N PRO A 157 0.95 -8.92 -0.77
CA PRO A 157 0.46 -9.70 0.35
C PRO A 157 -1.05 -9.56 0.57
N GLN A 158 -1.73 -10.67 0.81
CA GLN A 158 -3.18 -10.72 1.07
C GLN A 158 -3.58 -10.22 2.48
N PHE A 159 -2.64 -9.78 3.31
CA PHE A 159 -2.95 -9.02 4.53
C PHE A 159 -2.99 -7.50 4.30
N HIS A 160 -2.81 -7.05 3.05
CA HIS A 160 -3.03 -5.67 2.61
C HIS A 160 -4.15 -5.61 1.57
N VAL A 161 -4.80 -4.44 1.48
CA VAL A 161 -5.90 -4.20 0.54
C VAL A 161 -5.50 -4.43 -0.92
N GLY A 162 -4.25 -4.13 -1.30
CA GLY A 162 -3.73 -4.38 -2.65
C GLY A 162 -3.68 -5.85 -3.03
N GLY A 163 -3.57 -6.76 -2.04
CA GLY A 163 -3.64 -8.20 -2.25
C GLY A 163 -5.04 -8.73 -2.59
N TRP A 164 -6.07 -7.90 -2.50
CA TRP A 164 -7.47 -8.21 -2.81
C TRP A 164 -8.05 -7.31 -3.89
N ASN A 165 -8.15 -6.02 -3.62
CA ASN A 165 -9.00 -5.07 -4.35
C ASN A 165 -8.35 -4.40 -5.56
N VAL A 166 -7.05 -4.58 -5.81
CA VAL A 166 -6.45 -3.93 -7.00
C VAL A 166 -6.61 -4.80 -8.24
N GLN A 167 -6.14 -6.04 -8.23
CA GLN A 167 -6.26 -6.93 -9.39
C GLN A 167 -6.98 -8.25 -9.09
N PRO A 168 -6.70 -8.96 -7.96
CA PRO A 168 -7.17 -10.34 -7.82
C PRO A 168 -8.68 -10.49 -7.80
N LEU A 169 -9.41 -9.68 -7.04
CA LEU A 169 -10.88 -9.80 -6.99
C LEU A 169 -11.51 -9.49 -8.34
N LEU A 170 -11.01 -8.48 -9.06
CA LEU A 170 -11.49 -8.20 -10.41
C LEU A 170 -11.13 -9.35 -11.37
N ALA A 171 -9.92 -9.90 -11.27
CA ALA A 171 -9.50 -11.02 -12.11
C ALA A 171 -10.44 -12.23 -11.97
N TRP A 172 -10.75 -12.63 -10.73
CA TRP A 172 -11.70 -13.71 -10.49
C TRP A 172 -13.13 -13.37 -10.96
N TRP A 173 -13.57 -12.13 -10.78
CA TRP A 173 -14.87 -11.67 -11.29
C TRP A 173 -14.94 -11.76 -12.81
N LYS A 174 -13.87 -11.43 -13.52
CA LYS A 174 -13.78 -11.49 -14.99
C LYS A 174 -13.51 -12.91 -15.52
N GLY A 175 -13.19 -13.89 -14.65
CA GLY A 175 -12.81 -15.25 -15.05
C GLY A 175 -11.36 -15.37 -15.55
N ALA A 176 -10.50 -14.41 -15.22
CA ALA A 176 -9.09 -14.43 -15.53
C ALA A 176 -8.32 -15.42 -14.63
N THR A 177 -7.13 -15.83 -15.06
CA THR A 177 -6.24 -16.65 -14.27
C THR A 177 -5.41 -15.80 -13.31
N VAL A 178 -5.33 -16.21 -12.05
CA VAL A 178 -4.44 -15.56 -11.06
C VAL A 178 -3.36 -16.56 -10.63
N VAL A 179 -2.11 -16.21 -10.89
CA VAL A 179 -0.93 -16.93 -10.41
C VAL A 179 -0.55 -16.33 -9.06
N LEU A 180 -0.73 -17.11 -7.99
CA LEU A 180 -0.46 -16.70 -6.62
C LEU A 180 0.97 -17.12 -6.24
N GLU A 181 1.80 -16.15 -5.84
CA GLU A 181 3.07 -16.43 -5.17
C GLU A 181 2.93 -16.17 -3.67
N SER A 182 3.28 -17.15 -2.86
CA SER A 182 3.13 -17.09 -1.40
C SER A 182 3.95 -15.96 -0.77
N ARG A 183 5.13 -15.71 -1.35
CA ARG A 183 6.05 -14.63 -1.01
C ARG A 183 6.67 -14.09 -2.28
N PHE A 184 6.92 -12.79 -2.31
CA PHE A 184 7.62 -12.18 -3.44
C PHE A 184 9.08 -12.64 -3.47
N ASP A 185 9.47 -13.18 -4.62
CA ASP A 185 10.85 -13.46 -5.00
C ASP A 185 11.08 -12.88 -6.40
N PRO A 186 12.06 -11.98 -6.57
CA PRO A 186 12.24 -11.26 -7.83
C PRO A 186 12.66 -12.16 -9.00
N ALA A 187 13.54 -13.12 -8.77
CA ALA A 187 13.98 -14.05 -9.80
C ALA A 187 12.82 -14.97 -10.24
N ARG A 188 12.03 -15.43 -9.27
CA ARG A 188 10.85 -16.25 -9.51
C ARG A 188 9.76 -15.49 -10.25
N ALA A 189 9.56 -14.20 -9.92
CA ALA A 189 8.59 -13.36 -10.60
C ALA A 189 8.94 -13.22 -12.10
N LEU A 190 10.20 -12.98 -12.44
CA LEU A 190 10.67 -12.94 -13.84
C LEU A 190 10.46 -14.29 -14.55
N GLU A 191 10.79 -15.42 -13.89
CA GLU A 191 10.54 -16.74 -14.42
C GLU A 191 9.04 -16.98 -14.72
N LEU A 192 8.17 -16.59 -13.83
CA LEU A 192 6.73 -16.74 -14.00
C LEU A 192 6.17 -15.88 -15.13
N ILE A 193 6.64 -14.64 -15.29
CA ILE A 193 6.25 -13.78 -16.41
C ILE A 193 6.50 -14.51 -17.72
N GLU A 194 7.69 -15.06 -17.88
CA GLU A 194 8.07 -15.79 -19.07
C GLU A 194 7.28 -17.11 -19.25
N ARG A 195 7.32 -18.00 -18.24
CA ARG A 195 6.76 -19.37 -18.36
C ARG A 195 5.24 -19.42 -18.35
N ARG A 196 4.58 -18.53 -17.59
CA ARG A 196 3.12 -18.47 -17.47
C ARG A 196 2.50 -17.44 -18.39
N ARG A 197 3.32 -16.73 -19.19
CA ARG A 197 2.86 -15.67 -20.09
C ARG A 197 2.00 -14.66 -19.33
N ILE A 198 2.51 -14.18 -18.20
CA ILE A 198 1.83 -13.18 -17.37
C ILE A 198 1.53 -11.95 -18.22
N THR A 199 0.28 -11.50 -18.20
CA THR A 199 -0.17 -10.34 -18.99
C THR A 199 -0.23 -9.05 -18.18
N THR A 200 -0.40 -9.17 -16.87
CA THR A 200 -0.48 -8.02 -15.97
C THR A 200 -0.02 -8.37 -14.56
N MET A 201 0.57 -7.39 -13.88
CA MET A 201 0.90 -7.48 -12.46
C MET A 201 0.81 -6.13 -11.79
N MET A 202 0.64 -6.13 -10.47
CA MET A 202 0.82 -4.95 -9.64
C MET A 202 1.91 -5.19 -8.61
N GLY A 203 2.74 -4.17 -8.41
CA GLY A 203 3.78 -4.14 -7.39
C GLY A 203 3.88 -2.78 -6.71
N VAL A 204 4.74 -2.72 -5.71
CA VAL A 204 5.25 -1.47 -5.14
C VAL A 204 6.59 -1.14 -5.80
N PRO A 205 7.15 0.10 -5.67
CA PRO A 205 8.43 0.43 -6.30
C PRO A 205 9.54 -0.57 -6.00
N ALA A 206 9.62 -1.07 -4.75
CA ALA A 206 10.61 -2.08 -4.37
C ALA A 206 10.47 -3.41 -5.15
N THR A 207 9.26 -3.81 -5.52
CA THR A 207 9.02 -4.99 -6.36
C THR A 207 9.76 -4.85 -7.70
N TYR A 208 9.55 -3.73 -8.35
CA TYR A 208 10.15 -3.43 -9.65
C TYR A 208 11.67 -3.20 -9.56
N LEU A 209 12.14 -2.58 -8.48
CA LEU A 209 13.55 -2.36 -8.22
C LEU A 209 14.29 -3.68 -8.05
N PHE A 210 13.78 -4.59 -7.23
CA PHE A 210 14.43 -5.88 -6.99
C PHE A 210 14.42 -6.76 -8.25
N MET A 211 13.31 -6.76 -9.01
CA MET A 211 13.27 -7.48 -10.29
C MET A 211 14.28 -6.91 -11.31
N ALA A 212 14.40 -5.57 -11.39
CA ALA A 212 15.37 -4.93 -12.27
C ALA A 212 16.83 -5.18 -11.84
N GLY A 213 17.07 -5.45 -10.56
CA GLY A 213 18.38 -5.82 -10.01
C GLY A 213 18.80 -7.28 -10.27
N GLU A 214 17.87 -8.14 -10.73
CA GLU A 214 18.20 -9.54 -11.01
C GLU A 214 19.05 -9.71 -12.26
N PRO A 215 20.09 -10.53 -12.25
CA PRO A 215 20.96 -10.74 -13.42
C PRO A 215 20.18 -11.12 -14.68
N ARG A 216 19.15 -11.95 -14.55
CA ARG A 216 18.31 -12.38 -15.68
C ARG A 216 17.36 -11.31 -16.23
N PHE A 217 17.18 -10.18 -15.56
CA PHE A 217 16.29 -9.11 -16.01
C PHE A 217 16.63 -8.62 -17.42
N ALA A 218 17.94 -8.56 -17.74
CA ALA A 218 18.42 -8.14 -19.05
C ALA A 218 17.90 -9.02 -20.20
N ASP A 219 17.76 -10.35 -19.98
CA ASP A 219 17.46 -11.34 -21.01
C ASP A 219 16.05 -11.94 -20.88
N ALA A 220 15.31 -11.68 -19.80
CA ALA A 220 13.98 -12.23 -19.56
C ALA A 220 13.00 -11.82 -20.66
N ASP A 221 12.18 -12.77 -21.15
CA ASP A 221 11.07 -12.46 -22.06
C ASP A 221 9.90 -11.80 -21.31
N LEU A 222 9.83 -10.48 -21.39
CA LEU A 222 8.75 -9.68 -20.80
C LEU A 222 7.63 -9.34 -21.80
N SER A 223 7.66 -9.88 -23.02
CA SER A 223 6.75 -9.50 -24.11
C SER A 223 5.26 -9.77 -23.82
N SER A 224 4.96 -10.69 -22.91
CA SER A 224 3.58 -10.96 -22.48
C SER A 224 3.04 -9.92 -21.49
N LEU A 225 3.91 -9.24 -20.75
CA LEU A 225 3.55 -8.28 -19.71
C LEU A 225 3.12 -6.95 -20.35
N ARG A 226 1.90 -6.91 -20.84
CA ARG A 226 1.34 -5.75 -21.54
C ARG A 226 0.89 -4.63 -20.59
N ARG A 227 0.79 -4.89 -19.29
CA ARG A 227 0.41 -3.90 -18.29
C ARG A 227 1.04 -4.19 -16.93
N ALA A 228 1.83 -3.27 -16.47
CA ALA A 228 2.38 -3.27 -15.12
C ALA A 228 1.85 -2.04 -14.36
N ILE A 229 1.48 -2.24 -13.08
CA ILE A 229 0.88 -1.19 -12.25
C ILE A 229 1.76 -1.02 -11.01
N VAL A 230 2.06 0.21 -10.66
CA VAL A 230 2.75 0.54 -9.41
C VAL A 230 1.87 1.43 -8.54
N GLY A 231 1.88 1.15 -7.24
CA GLY A 231 1.15 1.95 -6.25
C GLY A 231 1.74 1.79 -4.86
N GLY A 232 1.12 2.44 -3.87
CA GLY A 232 1.52 2.38 -2.46
C GLY A 232 2.68 3.31 -2.08
N ALA A 233 3.51 3.73 -3.04
CA ALA A 233 4.56 4.74 -2.90
C ALA A 233 4.88 5.36 -4.28
N PRO A 234 5.45 6.58 -4.34
CA PRO A 234 5.98 7.14 -5.58
C PRO A 234 7.09 6.25 -6.16
N MET A 235 7.08 6.04 -7.47
CA MET A 235 8.13 5.31 -8.16
C MET A 235 9.16 6.26 -8.74
N PRO A 236 10.47 6.07 -8.48
CA PRO A 236 11.52 6.91 -9.05
C PRO A 236 11.51 6.87 -10.58
N GLU A 237 11.67 8.03 -11.22
CA GLU A 237 11.67 8.15 -12.67
C GLU A 237 12.75 7.29 -13.36
N PRO A 238 14.01 7.19 -12.84
CA PRO A 238 15.01 6.30 -13.42
C PRO A 238 14.53 4.85 -13.52
N LEU A 239 13.84 4.36 -12.49
CA LEU A 239 13.33 2.99 -12.47
C LEU A 239 12.18 2.80 -13.48
N LEU A 240 11.30 3.79 -13.64
CA LEU A 240 10.28 3.76 -14.70
C LEU A 240 10.92 3.66 -16.09
N ARG A 241 12.00 4.40 -16.34
CA ARG A 241 12.77 4.36 -17.60
C ARG A 241 13.41 2.99 -17.84
N THR A 242 14.03 2.39 -16.80
CA THR A 242 14.63 1.05 -16.88
C THR A 242 13.63 -0.01 -17.38
N TRP A 243 12.40 -0.01 -16.85
CA TRP A 243 11.36 -0.94 -17.28
C TRP A 243 10.84 -0.64 -18.70
N ARG A 244 10.67 0.63 -19.02
CA ARG A 244 10.28 1.04 -20.36
C ARG A 244 11.29 0.60 -21.41
N ASP A 245 12.59 0.72 -21.13
CA ASP A 245 13.65 0.34 -22.07
C ASP A 245 13.66 -1.19 -22.30
N ARG A 246 12.99 -1.95 -21.42
CA ARG A 246 12.66 -3.37 -21.59
C ARG A 246 11.28 -3.63 -22.24
N GLY A 247 10.63 -2.59 -22.76
CA GLY A 247 9.33 -2.68 -23.44
C GLY A 247 8.12 -2.77 -22.50
N VAL A 248 8.29 -2.55 -21.20
CA VAL A 248 7.20 -2.60 -20.21
C VAL A 248 6.84 -1.20 -19.74
N GLU A 249 5.61 -0.78 -20.02
CA GLU A 249 5.06 0.46 -19.49
C GLU A 249 4.45 0.23 -18.11
N ILE A 250 4.95 0.98 -17.13
CA ILE A 250 4.41 0.95 -15.76
C ILE A 250 3.52 2.16 -15.55
N VAL A 251 2.24 1.90 -15.31
CA VAL A 251 1.27 2.94 -14.95
C VAL A 251 1.21 3.11 -13.44
N GLN A 252 1.12 4.36 -13.01
CA GLN A 252 1.04 4.68 -11.60
C GLN A 252 -0.41 4.82 -11.14
N GLY A 253 -0.70 4.31 -9.94
CA GLY A 253 -1.94 4.50 -9.24
C GLY A 253 -1.71 5.03 -7.83
N TYR A 254 -2.69 5.73 -7.31
CA TYR A 254 -2.69 6.18 -5.92
C TYR A 254 -3.94 5.70 -5.21
N GLY A 255 -3.75 5.33 -3.96
CA GLY A 255 -4.84 4.94 -3.09
C GLY A 255 -4.38 4.60 -1.68
N LEU A 256 -5.36 4.38 -0.81
CA LEU A 256 -5.14 4.05 0.59
C LEU A 256 -6.21 3.06 1.05
N THR A 257 -5.93 2.30 2.10
CA THR A 257 -6.83 1.27 2.61
C THR A 257 -8.22 1.82 2.92
N GLU A 258 -8.29 3.04 3.44
CA GLU A 258 -9.50 3.76 3.78
C GLU A 258 -10.35 4.17 2.55
N ALA A 259 -9.81 4.01 1.34
CA ALA A 259 -10.52 4.19 0.06
C ALA A 259 -10.62 2.89 -0.77
N SER A 260 -10.30 1.72 -0.21
CA SER A 260 -10.55 0.35 -0.69
C SER A 260 -9.83 -0.18 -1.95
N PRO A 261 -8.67 0.20 -2.43
CA PRO A 261 -7.86 1.39 -2.16
C PRO A 261 -7.93 2.45 -3.26
N ASN A 262 -8.57 2.20 -4.42
CA ASN A 262 -8.40 2.92 -5.69
C ASN A 262 -8.99 4.34 -5.65
N VAL A 263 -8.12 5.35 -5.81
CA VAL A 263 -8.50 6.78 -5.81
C VAL A 263 -8.13 7.45 -7.14
N LEU A 264 -6.85 7.35 -7.55
CA LEU A 264 -6.35 7.94 -8.81
C LEU A 264 -5.67 6.89 -9.66
N CYS A 265 -5.84 6.98 -10.96
CA CYS A 265 -5.12 6.17 -11.94
C CYS A 265 -4.55 7.04 -13.06
N LEU A 266 -3.33 6.72 -13.47
CA LEU A 266 -2.71 7.33 -14.64
C LEU A 266 -3.14 6.52 -15.87
N PRO A 267 -3.81 7.12 -16.87
CA PRO A 267 -4.12 6.43 -18.11
C PRO A 267 -2.85 5.94 -18.81
N PRO A 268 -2.83 4.75 -19.42
CA PRO A 268 -1.65 4.22 -20.09
C PRO A 268 -1.05 5.15 -21.15
N GLU A 269 -1.91 5.82 -21.92
CA GLU A 269 -1.52 6.79 -22.95
C GLU A 269 -0.81 8.03 -22.39
N ASP A 270 -1.00 8.31 -21.10
CA ASP A 270 -0.37 9.42 -20.39
C ASP A 270 0.86 9.01 -19.57
N ALA A 271 1.08 7.70 -19.37
CA ALA A 271 2.10 7.18 -18.47
C ALA A 271 3.49 7.77 -18.75
N MET A 272 3.86 7.88 -20.03
CA MET A 272 5.15 8.42 -20.45
C MET A 272 5.24 9.95 -20.43
N ARG A 273 4.12 10.61 -20.72
CA ARG A 273 4.04 12.07 -20.75
C ARG A 273 3.98 12.65 -19.33
N ARG A 274 3.53 11.85 -18.36
CA ARG A 274 3.21 12.28 -17.00
C ARG A 274 3.95 11.46 -15.94
N LEU A 275 5.25 11.28 -16.14
CA LEU A 275 6.10 10.60 -15.15
C LEU A 275 5.97 11.25 -13.78
N GLY A 276 5.77 10.42 -12.73
CA GLY A 276 5.59 10.87 -11.35
C GLY A 276 4.21 11.45 -11.02
N TRP A 277 3.25 11.43 -11.95
CA TRP A 277 1.86 11.77 -11.68
C TRP A 277 1.06 10.53 -11.30
N ALA A 278 0.05 10.71 -10.45
CA ALA A 278 -0.86 9.65 -10.00
C ALA A 278 -2.08 9.50 -10.91
N GLY A 279 -2.30 10.47 -11.81
CA GLY A 279 -3.37 10.42 -12.81
C GLY A 279 -4.63 11.19 -12.45
N LYS A 280 -5.78 10.65 -12.85
CA LYS A 280 -7.11 11.22 -12.64
C LYS A 280 -7.93 10.34 -11.70
N PRO A 281 -9.05 10.84 -11.13
CA PRO A 281 -9.94 10.04 -10.31
C PRO A 281 -10.45 8.81 -11.06
N TYR A 282 -10.52 7.69 -10.37
CA TYR A 282 -11.25 6.54 -10.88
C TYR A 282 -12.72 6.89 -11.11
N PRO A 283 -13.42 6.25 -12.05
CA PRO A 283 -14.87 6.35 -12.15
C PRO A 283 -15.57 6.07 -10.81
N HIS A 284 -16.63 6.81 -10.51
CA HIS A 284 -17.39 6.74 -9.24
C HIS A 284 -16.63 7.21 -7.98
N VAL A 285 -15.47 7.84 -8.15
CA VAL A 285 -14.69 8.44 -7.07
C VAL A 285 -14.59 9.94 -7.30
N ASP A 286 -15.15 10.71 -6.37
CA ASP A 286 -14.96 12.16 -6.35
C ASP A 286 -13.69 12.49 -5.58
N VAL A 287 -12.91 13.44 -6.09
CA VAL A 287 -11.76 14.00 -5.37
C VAL A 287 -11.81 15.52 -5.38
N ALA A 288 -11.30 16.12 -4.29
CA ALA A 288 -11.14 17.54 -4.15
C ALA A 288 -9.78 17.84 -3.52
N LEU A 289 -9.34 19.10 -3.63
CA LEU A 289 -8.22 19.63 -2.84
C LEU A 289 -8.78 20.58 -1.82
N ALA A 290 -8.26 20.55 -0.60
CA ALA A 290 -8.58 21.51 0.45
C ALA A 290 -7.31 22.19 0.96
N ASP A 291 -7.41 23.48 1.26
CA ASP A 291 -6.35 24.19 1.96
C ASP A 291 -6.16 23.57 3.35
N PRO A 292 -4.96 23.11 3.73
CA PRO A 292 -4.75 22.41 4.98
C PRO A 292 -5.01 23.25 6.23
N ALA A 293 -4.90 24.58 6.14
CA ALA A 293 -5.07 25.49 7.29
C ALA A 293 -6.53 25.89 7.49
N SER A 294 -7.25 26.22 6.40
CA SER A 294 -8.63 26.71 6.47
C SER A 294 -9.68 25.63 6.20
N GLY A 295 -9.31 24.50 5.59
CA GLY A 295 -10.25 23.48 5.13
C GLY A 295 -11.05 23.89 3.88
N THR A 296 -10.79 25.06 3.31
CA THR A 296 -11.52 25.58 2.14
C THR A 296 -11.17 24.78 0.90
N LEU A 297 -12.18 24.36 0.13
CA LEU A 297 -11.97 23.64 -1.14
C LEU A 297 -11.31 24.56 -2.17
N ILE A 298 -10.35 24.00 -2.91
CA ILE A 298 -9.58 24.67 -3.95
C ILE A 298 -10.16 24.30 -5.32
N ASP A 299 -10.67 25.27 -6.03
CA ASP A 299 -11.17 25.09 -7.39
C ASP A 299 -10.04 25.19 -8.44
N GLY A 300 -10.18 24.39 -9.54
CA GLY A 300 -9.23 24.41 -10.65
C GLY A 300 -7.84 23.93 -10.25
N ARG A 301 -6.80 24.54 -10.85
CA ARG A 301 -5.39 24.24 -10.56
C ARG A 301 -5.02 24.68 -9.15
N GLY A 302 -4.29 23.82 -8.42
CA GLY A 302 -3.85 24.15 -7.07
C GLY A 302 -3.17 23.01 -6.34
N SER A 303 -2.78 23.24 -5.09
CA SER A 303 -2.20 22.23 -4.21
C SER A 303 -2.85 22.32 -2.83
N GLY A 304 -3.18 21.17 -2.25
CA GLY A 304 -3.81 21.08 -0.94
C GLY A 304 -3.93 19.64 -0.47
N GLU A 305 -4.59 19.42 0.68
CA GLU A 305 -4.94 18.07 1.13
C GLU A 305 -5.88 17.40 0.13
N LEU A 306 -5.57 16.20 -0.29
CA LEU A 306 -6.43 15.39 -1.15
C LEU A 306 -7.60 14.85 -0.32
N LEU A 307 -8.80 15.16 -0.75
CA LEU A 307 -10.05 14.66 -0.19
C LEU A 307 -10.67 13.65 -1.15
N VAL A 308 -11.29 12.60 -0.59
CA VAL A 308 -11.93 11.52 -1.37
C VAL A 308 -13.37 11.33 -0.92
N ARG A 309 -14.27 11.19 -1.86
CA ARG A 309 -15.67 10.83 -1.62
C ARG A 309 -16.12 9.80 -2.65
N GLY A 310 -16.85 8.80 -2.20
CA GLY A 310 -17.38 7.78 -3.09
C GLY A 310 -17.77 6.50 -2.33
N PRO A 311 -18.39 5.55 -3.02
CA PRO A 311 -18.82 4.29 -2.43
C PRO A 311 -17.63 3.37 -2.07
N ASN A 312 -16.42 3.72 -2.48
CA ASN A 312 -15.17 3.06 -2.13
C ASN A 312 -14.62 3.49 -0.76
N VAL A 313 -15.12 4.59 -0.16
CA VAL A 313 -14.69 5.04 1.16
C VAL A 313 -15.15 4.07 2.23
N PHE A 314 -14.25 3.67 3.11
CA PHE A 314 -14.44 2.65 4.14
C PHE A 314 -15.57 2.98 5.14
N ALA A 315 -16.06 1.96 5.84
CA ALA A 315 -17.10 2.14 6.87
C ALA A 315 -16.58 2.75 8.18
N GLY A 316 -15.26 2.95 8.30
CA GLY A 316 -14.61 3.52 9.48
C GLY A 316 -13.64 2.54 10.14
N TYR A 317 -13.04 2.99 11.25
CA TYR A 317 -12.14 2.15 12.05
C TYR A 317 -12.91 1.37 13.12
N ARG A 318 -12.55 0.11 13.29
CA ARG A 318 -13.08 -0.72 14.36
C ARG A 318 -12.69 -0.14 15.73
N HIS A 319 -13.64 -0.03 16.64
CA HIS A 319 -13.48 0.49 18.01
C HIS A 319 -12.87 1.91 18.11
N ASP A 320 -12.78 2.66 17.01
CA ASP A 320 -12.24 4.02 16.98
C ASP A 320 -13.20 4.98 16.25
N ARG A 321 -14.27 5.37 16.96
CA ARG A 321 -15.27 6.32 16.43
C ARG A 321 -14.68 7.73 16.26
N GLU A 322 -13.77 8.12 17.15
CA GLU A 322 -13.12 9.43 17.09
C GLU A 322 -12.18 9.50 15.87
N GLY A 323 -11.30 8.52 15.71
CA GLY A 323 -10.44 8.41 14.52
C GLY A 323 -11.24 8.34 13.21
N THR A 324 -12.40 7.66 13.23
CA THR A 324 -13.29 7.62 12.06
C THR A 324 -13.84 9.01 11.74
N ARG A 325 -14.36 9.75 12.75
CA ARG A 325 -14.87 11.11 12.56
C ARG A 325 -13.78 12.10 12.17
N ALA A 326 -12.57 11.91 12.67
CA ALA A 326 -11.42 12.73 12.28
C ALA A 326 -11.01 12.50 10.82
N SER A 327 -11.13 11.25 10.34
CA SER A 327 -10.77 10.88 8.97
C SER A 327 -11.89 11.17 7.96
N VAL A 328 -13.17 11.05 8.35
CA VAL A 328 -14.30 11.33 7.45
C VAL A 328 -15.12 12.47 8.03
N ARG A 329 -15.05 13.62 7.36
CA ARG A 329 -15.73 14.86 7.75
C ARG A 329 -16.53 15.41 6.58
N ASP A 330 -17.74 15.84 6.82
CA ASP A 330 -18.64 16.45 5.82
C ASP A 330 -18.78 15.60 4.54
N GLY A 331 -18.74 14.26 4.69
CA GLY A 331 -18.83 13.31 3.60
C GLY A 331 -17.52 13.10 2.82
N TRP A 332 -16.42 13.72 3.21
CA TRP A 332 -15.12 13.57 2.61
C TRP A 332 -14.15 12.79 3.51
N LEU A 333 -13.45 11.82 2.93
CA LEU A 333 -12.28 11.20 3.53
C LEU A 333 -11.08 12.13 3.37
N HIS A 334 -10.53 12.59 4.48
CA HIS A 334 -9.29 13.34 4.57
C HIS A 334 -8.12 12.36 4.52
N THR A 335 -7.37 12.37 3.42
CA THR A 335 -6.32 11.37 3.20
C THR A 335 -5.07 11.63 4.03
N GLY A 336 -4.85 12.89 4.44
CA GLY A 336 -3.61 13.36 5.02
C GLY A 336 -2.45 13.41 4.01
N ASP A 337 -2.73 13.27 2.72
CA ASP A 337 -1.75 13.39 1.65
C ASP A 337 -1.96 14.73 0.92
N ILE A 338 -0.87 15.45 0.67
CA ILE A 338 -0.88 16.68 -0.12
C ILE A 338 -0.74 16.32 -1.59
N ALA A 339 -1.65 16.84 -2.40
CA ALA A 339 -1.63 16.67 -3.84
C ALA A 339 -1.64 18.01 -4.58
N GLU A 340 -1.14 18.00 -5.79
CA GLU A 340 -1.25 19.09 -6.77
C GLU A 340 -2.19 18.64 -7.88
N ARG A 341 -3.07 19.53 -8.33
CA ARG A 341 -3.91 19.35 -9.53
C ARG A 341 -3.50 20.36 -10.59
N ASP A 342 -3.24 19.88 -11.82
CA ASP A 342 -2.96 20.75 -12.96
C ASP A 342 -4.23 21.24 -13.67
N ALA A 343 -4.05 22.03 -14.74
CA ALA A 343 -5.16 22.58 -15.53
C ALA A 343 -5.92 21.50 -16.33
N GLU A 344 -5.31 20.33 -16.60
CA GLU A 344 -5.93 19.20 -17.32
C GLU A 344 -6.65 18.23 -16.36
N GLY A 345 -6.62 18.49 -15.03
CA GLY A 345 -7.27 17.67 -14.01
C GLY A 345 -6.47 16.43 -13.58
N PHE A 346 -5.17 16.37 -13.90
CA PHE A 346 -4.28 15.34 -13.36
C PHE A 346 -3.81 15.72 -11.96
N TYR A 347 -3.62 14.69 -11.13
CA TYR A 347 -3.15 14.83 -9.76
C TYR A 347 -1.74 14.24 -9.61
N ARG A 348 -0.93 14.91 -8.82
CA ARG A 348 0.39 14.44 -8.37
C ARG A 348 0.42 14.48 -6.85
N ILE A 349 0.76 13.37 -6.21
CA ILE A 349 0.98 13.32 -4.77
C ILE A 349 2.33 13.98 -4.48
N ARG A 350 2.31 14.99 -3.63
CA ARG A 350 3.52 15.73 -3.25
C ARG A 350 4.19 15.14 -2.02
N ASP A 351 3.41 14.91 -0.97
CA ASP A 351 3.90 14.29 0.28
C ASP A 351 2.74 13.98 1.23
N ARG A 352 3.08 13.49 2.40
CA ARG A 352 2.18 13.42 3.53
C ARG A 352 2.13 14.74 4.30
N LEU A 353 0.94 15.20 4.66
CA LEU A 353 0.76 16.41 5.46
C LEU A 353 1.59 16.39 6.77
N LYS A 354 1.67 15.22 7.43
CA LYS A 354 2.45 15.02 8.66
C LYS A 354 3.97 14.94 8.46
N ASP A 355 4.44 14.71 7.23
CA ASP A 355 5.87 14.59 6.90
C ASP A 355 6.44 15.87 6.30
N MET A 356 5.58 16.76 5.78
CA MET A 356 5.91 18.13 5.39
C MET A 356 6.49 18.88 6.58
N TYR A 357 7.52 19.67 6.37
CA TYR A 357 8.08 20.58 7.37
C TYR A 357 8.12 22.02 6.85
N ILE A 358 8.18 22.97 7.76
CA ILE A 358 8.13 24.41 7.44
C ILE A 358 9.51 25.01 7.67
N SER A 359 10.20 25.38 6.61
CA SER A 359 11.52 26.00 6.66
C SER A 359 11.46 27.47 6.26
N GLY A 360 11.71 28.37 7.19
CA GLY A 360 11.68 29.81 6.92
C GLY A 360 10.32 30.32 6.45
N GLY A 361 9.23 29.69 6.86
CA GLY A 361 7.86 30.05 6.47
C GLY A 361 7.37 29.37 5.18
N GLU A 362 8.23 28.58 4.52
CA GLU A 362 7.92 27.85 3.28
C GLU A 362 7.70 26.37 3.54
N ASN A 363 6.69 25.78 2.91
CA ASN A 363 6.44 24.34 2.97
C ASN A 363 7.47 23.57 2.18
N VAL A 364 8.13 22.61 2.82
CA VAL A 364 9.06 21.70 2.18
C VAL A 364 8.49 20.27 2.23
N TYR A 365 8.44 19.64 1.08
CA TYR A 365 7.95 18.29 0.91
C TYR A 365 9.14 17.32 0.82
N PRO A 366 9.40 16.48 1.82
CA PRO A 366 10.47 15.51 1.81
C PRO A 366 10.58 14.69 0.53
N ALA A 367 9.45 14.26 -0.03
CA ALA A 367 9.44 13.46 -1.25
C ALA A 367 10.08 14.16 -2.46
N GLU A 368 9.99 15.48 -2.57
CA GLU A 368 10.65 16.25 -3.64
C GLU A 368 12.18 16.25 -3.48
N VAL A 369 12.65 16.34 -2.26
CA VAL A 369 14.07 16.31 -1.93
C VAL A 369 14.64 14.90 -2.09
N GLU A 370 13.87 13.88 -1.66
CA GLU A 370 14.20 12.46 -1.84
C GLU A 370 14.32 12.10 -3.33
N ALA A 371 13.36 12.54 -4.14
CA ALA A 371 13.42 12.34 -5.60
C ALA A 371 14.70 12.96 -6.21
N THR A 372 15.06 14.15 -5.78
CA THR A 372 16.30 14.81 -6.23
C THR A 372 17.55 14.05 -5.82
N LEU A 373 17.58 13.50 -4.59
CA LEU A 373 18.69 12.68 -4.12
C LEU A 373 18.83 11.38 -4.92
N HIS A 374 17.73 10.73 -5.27
CA HIS A 374 17.71 9.53 -6.12
C HIS A 374 18.20 9.74 -7.55
N GLU A 375 18.28 10.98 -8.04
CA GLU A 375 18.93 11.29 -9.32
C GLU A 375 20.46 11.16 -9.28
N HIS A 376 21.05 11.12 -8.07
CA HIS A 376 22.50 11.00 -7.94
C HIS A 376 22.93 9.52 -8.01
N PRO A 377 23.89 9.14 -8.90
CA PRO A 377 24.21 7.74 -9.18
C PRO A 377 24.78 6.96 -8.00
N ALA A 378 25.25 7.61 -6.98
CA ALA A 378 25.75 6.97 -5.77
C ALA A 378 24.67 6.75 -4.69
N VAL A 379 23.41 7.11 -4.93
CA VAL A 379 22.33 7.00 -3.96
C VAL A 379 21.44 5.80 -4.28
N ALA A 380 21.52 4.76 -3.43
CA ALA A 380 20.66 3.59 -3.52
C ALA A 380 19.28 3.86 -2.94
N ASP A 381 19.20 4.56 -1.79
CA ASP A 381 17.93 4.91 -1.14
C ASP A 381 18.11 6.21 -0.34
N ALA A 382 17.04 6.97 -0.18
CA ALA A 382 17.06 8.22 0.55
C ALA A 382 15.76 8.50 1.27
N ALA A 383 15.86 9.09 2.47
CA ALA A 383 14.74 9.64 3.22
C ALA A 383 15.09 11.05 3.70
N VAL A 384 14.10 11.92 3.77
CA VAL A 384 14.27 13.26 4.33
C VAL A 384 13.26 13.47 5.44
N ILE A 385 13.73 14.03 6.55
CA ILE A 385 12.92 14.39 7.71
C ILE A 385 13.10 15.86 8.07
N GLY A 386 12.04 16.52 8.49
CA GLY A 386 12.13 17.82 9.15
C GLY A 386 12.63 17.65 10.58
N VAL A 387 13.55 18.50 10.98
CA VAL A 387 14.05 18.59 12.36
C VAL A 387 13.99 20.02 12.83
N PRO A 388 13.74 20.28 14.14
CA PRO A 388 13.70 21.64 14.66
C PRO A 388 15.00 22.41 14.43
N ASP A 389 14.87 23.69 14.04
CA ASP A 389 15.96 24.64 13.85
C ASP A 389 15.61 26.00 14.47
N GLU A 390 16.56 26.61 15.21
CA GLU A 390 16.32 27.87 15.92
C GLU A 390 16.09 29.06 15.00
N ARG A 391 16.65 29.03 13.79
CA ARG A 391 16.58 30.14 12.83
C ARG A 391 15.43 30.00 11.86
N TRP A 392 15.16 28.76 11.38
CA TRP A 392 14.27 28.48 10.28
C TRP A 392 12.96 27.82 10.72
N GLY A 393 12.80 27.53 12.05
CA GLY A 393 11.72 26.73 12.60
C GLY A 393 11.99 25.25 12.42
N GLU A 394 12.06 24.78 11.19
CA GLU A 394 12.49 23.42 10.83
C GLU A 394 13.45 23.46 9.63
N VAL A 395 14.30 22.43 9.55
CA VAL A 395 15.19 22.20 8.39
C VAL A 395 15.21 20.73 8.01
N GLY A 396 15.47 20.45 6.73
CA GLY A 396 15.57 19.08 6.24
C GLY A 396 16.91 18.43 6.62
N VAL A 397 16.85 17.18 7.07
CA VAL A 397 18.01 16.28 7.15
C VAL A 397 17.78 15.08 6.25
N ALA A 398 18.70 14.84 5.33
CA ALA A 398 18.69 13.69 4.45
C ALA A 398 19.37 12.49 5.12
N ILE A 399 18.72 11.32 5.07
CA ILE A 399 19.29 10.04 5.50
C ILE A 399 19.47 9.19 4.24
N VAL A 400 20.72 8.84 3.91
CA VAL A 400 21.09 8.28 2.61
C VAL A 400 21.72 6.91 2.77
N VAL A 401 21.27 5.97 1.93
CA VAL A 401 21.94 4.68 1.68
C VAL A 401 22.73 4.82 0.39
N VAL A 402 24.03 4.57 0.46
CA VAL A 402 24.92 4.66 -0.70
C VAL A 402 24.93 3.33 -1.44
N ASP A 403 24.97 3.38 -2.76
CA ASP A 403 25.08 2.18 -3.61
C ASP A 403 26.35 1.37 -3.28
N PRO A 404 26.26 0.04 -3.25
CA PRO A 404 27.42 -0.82 -3.06
C PRO A 404 28.53 -0.51 -4.07
N GLY A 405 29.73 -0.14 -3.56
CA GLY A 405 30.88 0.20 -4.41
C GLY A 405 30.97 1.67 -4.80
N ALA A 406 29.97 2.50 -4.53
CA ALA A 406 30.05 3.94 -4.69
C ALA A 406 30.64 4.61 -3.44
N THR A 407 31.22 5.81 -3.65
CA THR A 407 31.67 6.70 -2.57
C THR A 407 31.14 8.09 -2.84
N VAL A 408 30.48 8.67 -1.85
CA VAL A 408 29.96 10.03 -1.90
C VAL A 408 29.99 10.64 -0.52
N ASP A 409 30.30 11.93 -0.44
CA ASP A 409 30.26 12.69 0.80
C ASP A 409 29.04 13.60 0.89
N GLU A 410 28.82 14.16 2.07
CA GLU A 410 27.72 15.07 2.36
C GLU A 410 27.74 16.29 1.44
N GLN A 411 28.91 16.89 1.19
CA GLN A 411 29.04 18.13 0.41
C GLN A 411 28.66 17.92 -1.05
N VAL A 412 28.97 16.77 -1.61
CA VAL A 412 28.60 16.39 -2.99
C VAL A 412 27.09 16.29 -3.12
N LEU A 413 26.40 15.62 -2.17
CA LEU A 413 24.94 15.48 -2.20
C LEU A 413 24.24 16.82 -1.94
N LEU A 414 24.72 17.62 -1.01
CA LEU A 414 24.18 18.96 -0.78
C LEU A 414 24.37 19.87 -2.02
N ALA A 415 25.53 19.79 -2.67
CA ALA A 415 25.75 20.52 -3.92
C ALA A 415 24.87 20.04 -5.06
N HIS A 416 24.57 18.73 -5.11
CA HIS A 416 23.62 18.14 -6.05
C HIS A 416 22.20 18.72 -5.84
N CYS A 417 21.73 18.75 -4.60
CA CYS A 417 20.43 19.35 -4.25
C CYS A 417 20.40 20.85 -4.55
N ARG A 418 21.43 21.63 -4.17
CA ARG A 418 21.47 23.10 -4.41
C ARG A 418 21.37 23.48 -5.88
N ARG A 419 21.84 22.63 -6.78
CA ARG A 419 21.74 22.89 -8.23
C ARG A 419 20.35 22.66 -8.79
N ARG A 420 19.45 21.97 -8.05
CA ARG A 420 18.16 21.48 -8.53
C ARG A 420 16.97 22.01 -7.74
N LEU A 421 17.20 22.36 -6.49
CA LEU A 421 16.15 22.79 -5.55
C LEU A 421 16.38 24.23 -5.11
N ALA A 422 15.29 24.89 -4.74
CA ALA A 422 15.36 26.17 -4.03
C ALA A 422 16.13 26.04 -2.72
N ALA A 423 16.77 27.14 -2.29
CA ALA A 423 17.66 27.12 -1.12
C ALA A 423 16.98 26.59 0.15
N PHE A 424 15.72 26.96 0.39
CA PHE A 424 14.95 26.53 1.56
C PHE A 424 14.58 25.03 1.54
N LYS A 425 14.60 24.38 0.37
CA LYS A 425 14.36 22.94 0.19
C LYS A 425 15.64 22.10 0.34
N THR A 426 16.81 22.73 0.22
CA THR A 426 18.07 21.99 0.33
C THR A 426 18.25 21.50 1.75
N PRO A 427 18.54 20.20 1.97
CA PRO A 427 18.83 19.70 3.31
C PRO A 427 19.97 20.44 3.97
N HIS A 428 19.89 20.68 5.28
CA HIS A 428 20.96 21.26 6.08
C HIS A 428 22.06 20.26 6.43
N GLY A 429 21.79 18.98 6.25
CA GLY A 429 22.79 17.93 6.49
C GLY A 429 22.39 16.60 5.86
N VAL A 430 23.40 15.74 5.70
CA VAL A 430 23.23 14.35 5.25
C VAL A 430 23.75 13.41 6.33
N ARG A 431 23.02 12.32 6.56
CA ARG A 431 23.45 11.20 7.41
C ARG A 431 23.46 9.93 6.58
N PHE A 432 24.52 9.16 6.69
CA PHE A 432 24.66 7.90 5.98
C PHE A 432 24.22 6.74 6.86
N THR A 433 23.51 5.78 6.27
CA THR A 433 23.06 4.55 6.92
C THR A 433 23.21 3.37 5.98
N LYS A 434 23.21 2.14 6.53
CA LYS A 434 23.24 0.92 5.73
C LYS A 434 21.86 0.58 5.16
N GLU A 435 20.79 0.96 5.85
CA GLU A 435 19.42 0.68 5.48
C GLU A 435 18.47 1.73 6.06
N LEU A 436 17.30 1.89 5.43
CA LEU A 436 16.20 2.72 5.92
C LEU A 436 15.12 1.84 6.55
N PRO A 437 14.56 2.24 7.71
CA PRO A 437 13.50 1.48 8.37
C PRO A 437 12.23 1.49 7.51
N ARG A 438 11.65 0.31 7.28
CA ARG A 438 10.44 0.12 6.50
C ARG A 438 9.44 -0.76 7.22
N SER A 439 8.15 -0.46 7.05
CA SER A 439 7.06 -1.30 7.54
C SER A 439 7.03 -2.64 6.78
N ALA A 440 6.21 -3.58 7.28
CA ALA A 440 5.97 -4.85 6.60
C ALA A 440 5.41 -4.70 5.17
N SER A 441 4.81 -3.55 4.84
CA SER A 441 4.35 -3.21 3.49
C SER A 441 5.40 -2.51 2.62
N GLY A 442 6.63 -2.34 3.11
CA GLY A 442 7.70 -1.63 2.41
C GLY A 442 7.66 -0.10 2.54
N LYS A 443 6.72 0.47 3.29
CA LYS A 443 6.63 1.92 3.53
C LYS A 443 7.73 2.38 4.47
N LEU A 444 8.37 3.50 4.13
CA LEU A 444 9.37 4.17 4.95
C LEU A 444 8.78 4.63 6.30
N LEU A 445 9.47 4.34 7.39
CA LEU A 445 9.06 4.69 8.76
C LEU A 445 9.80 5.97 9.20
N LYS A 446 9.37 7.13 8.68
CA LYS A 446 9.99 8.43 8.95
C LYS A 446 9.96 8.82 10.42
N GLN A 447 9.01 8.32 11.20
CA GLN A 447 8.96 8.57 12.64
C GLN A 447 10.17 7.95 13.35
N GLU A 448 10.55 6.70 13.03
CA GLU A 448 11.74 6.07 13.58
C GLU A 448 13.01 6.83 13.19
N LEU A 449 13.05 7.36 11.96
CA LEU A 449 14.16 8.21 11.52
C LEU A 449 14.21 9.52 12.33
N ARG A 450 13.07 10.16 12.60
CA ARG A 450 13.03 11.35 13.46
C ARG A 450 13.54 11.04 14.86
N GLU A 451 13.06 9.97 15.48
CA GLU A 451 13.51 9.55 16.82
C GLU A 451 15.02 9.27 16.85
N ARG A 452 15.55 8.58 15.82
CA ARG A 452 16.96 8.21 15.75
C ARG A 452 17.89 9.38 15.43
N PHE A 453 17.47 10.32 14.58
CA PHE A 453 18.33 11.37 14.03
C PHE A 453 17.99 12.78 14.53
N SER A 454 16.82 13.05 15.14
CA SER A 454 16.51 14.33 15.81
C SER A 454 17.19 14.47 17.15
N LEU A 455 17.50 13.38 17.86
CA LEU A 455 18.20 13.39 19.16
C LEU A 455 19.72 13.57 19.03
N GLY A 456 20.23 13.71 17.83
CA GLY A 456 21.67 13.85 17.55
C GLY A 456 22.16 15.32 17.53
N ARG A 457 21.79 16.14 18.51
CA ARG A 457 22.65 17.24 18.98
C ARG A 457 23.64 16.61 19.97
N THR A 458 24.82 16.26 19.49
CA THR A 458 26.11 16.24 20.24
C THR A 458 26.99 15.11 19.75
N ARG A 459 28.02 15.33 19.01
CA ARG A 459 29.41 15.69 19.37
C ARG A 459 30.24 15.82 18.12
#